data_6ea9f484dc005c2e4ba72c2c1bf4889e
#
_entry.id   6ea9f484dc005c2e4ba72c2c1bf4889e
#
_cell.length_a   1.000
_cell.length_b   1.000
_cell.length_c   1.000
_cell.angle_alpha   90.00
_cell.angle_beta   90.00
_cell.angle_gamma   90.00
#
_symmetry.space_group_name_H-M   'P 1'
#
loop_
_entity.id
_entity.type
_entity.pdbx_description
1 polymer ?
#
loop_
_entity_poly.entity_id
_entity_poly.type
_entity_poly.pdbx_seq_one_letter_code
_entity_poly.pdbx_strand_id
1 'polypeptide(L)'
;MLNRQVVLKSHPKGVPVEADFALTEGKAETPAEGQMLVRNLFFSLEAAIRGWLDGKANYFEPIPIGGPIRGPSVARVVSSRLEGFETGDMIFGLHHWEDYSLSDANTVLLSKLSPEPDLPLSYYSGGLGGSGHTAYVGLHEIGNIQAGD
;
A
#
# COMPACT_ATOMS: atom_id res chain seq x y z
N MET A 1 3.53 17.94 9.95
CA MET A 1 2.96 16.81 10.68
C MET A 1 4.10 15.83 10.97
N LEU A 2 4.07 15.15 12.13
CA LEU A 2 4.99 14.04 12.40
C LEU A 2 4.68 12.91 11.42
N ASN A 3 5.72 12.27 10.88
CA ASN A 3 5.61 11.12 9.98
C ASN A 3 6.47 9.99 10.55
N ARG A 4 5.83 8.94 11.09
CA ARG A 4 6.51 7.72 11.52
C ARG A 4 6.60 6.79 10.33
N GLN A 5 7.72 6.10 10.19
CA GLN A 5 8.02 5.26 9.04
C GLN A 5 8.70 3.97 9.50
N VAL A 6 8.26 2.84 8.96
CA VAL A 6 8.93 1.55 9.14
C VAL A 6 9.94 1.35 8.02
N VAL A 7 11.21 1.20 8.38
CA VAL A 7 12.31 0.99 7.45
C VAL A 7 12.94 -0.39 7.61
N LEU A 8 13.49 -0.92 6.51
CA LEU A 8 14.22 -2.18 6.50
C LEU A 8 15.60 -1.97 7.13
N LYS A 9 15.90 -2.70 8.20
CA LYS A 9 17.20 -2.65 8.89
C LYS A 9 18.16 -3.75 8.42
N SER A 10 17.62 -4.92 8.09
CA SER A 10 18.38 -6.06 7.55
C SER A 10 17.51 -6.91 6.64
N HIS A 11 18.11 -7.60 5.68
CA HIS A 11 17.38 -8.58 4.86
C HIS A 11 17.05 -9.82 5.69
N PRO A 12 15.76 -10.17 5.86
CA PRO A 12 15.34 -11.30 6.68
C PRO A 12 15.90 -12.63 6.17
N LYS A 13 16.40 -13.46 7.09
CA LYS A 13 16.80 -14.84 6.81
C LYS A 13 15.67 -15.78 7.25
N GLY A 14 14.84 -16.20 6.31
CA GLY A 14 13.62 -17.00 6.61
C GLY A 14 12.43 -16.11 6.93
N VAL A 15 11.71 -16.38 8.02
CA VAL A 15 10.59 -15.57 8.48
C VAL A 15 11.11 -14.24 9.01
N PRO A 16 10.58 -13.08 8.57
CA PRO A 16 10.96 -11.78 9.10
C PRO A 16 10.71 -11.69 10.60
N VAL A 17 11.62 -11.04 11.31
CA VAL A 17 11.51 -10.77 12.75
C VAL A 17 11.57 -9.27 13.01
N GLU A 18 11.10 -8.82 14.18
CA GLU A 18 11.08 -7.39 14.52
C GLU A 18 12.44 -6.71 14.36
N ALA A 19 13.53 -7.43 14.67
CA ALA A 19 14.89 -6.92 14.54
C ALA A 19 15.32 -6.56 13.10
N ASP A 20 14.61 -7.06 12.08
CA ASP A 20 14.85 -6.72 10.67
C ASP A 20 14.31 -5.34 10.29
N PHE A 21 13.57 -4.69 11.16
CA PHE A 21 12.90 -3.41 10.94
C PHE A 21 13.33 -2.37 11.97
N ALA A 22 13.11 -1.12 11.64
CA ALA A 22 13.21 -0.01 12.59
C ALA A 22 12.08 0.99 12.35
N LEU A 23 11.60 1.61 13.43
CA LEU A 23 10.71 2.75 13.36
C LEU A 23 11.54 4.02 13.36
N THR A 24 11.32 4.87 12.37
CA THR A 24 11.95 6.19 12.25
C THR A 24 10.89 7.27 12.31
N GLU A 25 11.30 8.49 12.67
CA GLU A 25 10.43 9.66 12.73
C GLU A 25 11.01 10.79 11.90
N GLY A 26 10.13 11.48 11.21
CA GLY A 26 10.44 12.61 10.37
C GLY A 26 9.27 13.58 10.28
N LYS A 27 9.30 14.44 9.28
CA LYS A 27 8.19 15.34 8.95
C LYS A 27 7.56 14.89 7.65
N ALA A 28 6.21 14.90 7.61
CA ALA A 28 5.49 14.74 6.36
C ALA A 28 5.89 15.85 5.39
N GLU A 29 6.14 15.47 4.15
CA GLU A 29 6.51 16.40 3.09
C GLU A 29 5.29 17.22 2.62
N THR A 30 5.56 18.31 1.93
CA THR A 30 4.50 19.11 1.28
C THR A 30 4.43 18.68 -0.19
N PRO A 31 3.22 18.37 -0.73
CA PRO A 31 3.11 17.95 -2.11
C PRO A 31 3.48 19.07 -3.08
N ALA A 32 4.30 18.74 -4.07
CA ALA A 32 4.61 19.58 -5.23
C ALA A 32 3.46 19.54 -6.26
N GLU A 33 3.60 20.29 -7.36
CA GLU A 33 2.66 20.22 -8.50
C GLU A 33 2.62 18.79 -9.07
N GLY A 34 1.42 18.27 -9.33
CA GLY A 34 1.20 16.90 -9.78
C GLY A 34 1.31 15.84 -8.66
N GLN A 35 1.39 16.25 -7.39
CA GLN A 35 1.44 15.35 -6.24
C GLN A 35 0.29 15.59 -5.26
N MET A 36 0.03 14.60 -4.43
CA MET A 36 -0.83 14.72 -3.26
C MET A 36 -0.15 14.12 -2.03
N LEU A 37 -0.49 14.65 -0.86
CA LEU A 37 -0.15 14.06 0.43
C LEU A 37 -1.33 13.24 0.91
N VAL A 38 -1.07 12.00 1.26
CA VAL A 38 -2.08 11.08 1.76
C VAL A 38 -1.75 10.61 3.17
N ARG A 39 -2.75 10.35 3.98
CA ARG A 39 -2.63 9.67 5.26
C ARG A 39 -2.98 8.21 5.10
N ASN A 40 -2.03 7.33 5.33
CA ASN A 40 -2.27 5.89 5.30
C ASN A 40 -3.16 5.49 6.49
N LEU A 41 -4.19 4.69 6.23
CA LEU A 41 -5.16 4.21 7.21
C LEU A 41 -5.04 2.71 7.46
N PHE A 42 -4.81 1.94 6.40
CA PHE A 42 -4.66 0.49 6.45
C PHE A 42 -3.61 0.06 5.44
N PHE A 43 -2.82 -0.94 5.79
CA PHE A 43 -1.89 -1.63 4.90
C PHE A 43 -2.32 -3.08 4.72
N SER A 44 -2.19 -3.58 3.49
CA SER A 44 -2.28 -5.01 3.23
C SER A 44 -0.95 -5.68 3.55
N LEU A 45 -0.99 -6.78 4.31
CA LEU A 45 0.16 -7.63 4.58
C LEU A 45 0.15 -8.80 3.57
N GLU A 46 0.82 -8.61 2.46
CA GLU A 46 0.82 -9.58 1.36
C GLU A 46 2.12 -10.39 1.31
N ALA A 47 2.02 -11.65 0.88
CA ALA A 47 3.17 -12.53 0.71
C ALA A 47 4.23 -11.94 -0.24
N ALA A 48 3.82 -11.15 -1.23
CA ALA A 48 4.71 -10.46 -2.17
C ALA A 48 5.73 -9.55 -1.48
N ILE A 49 5.33 -8.90 -0.37
CA ILE A 49 6.20 -7.99 0.40
C ILE A 49 7.44 -8.75 0.89
N ARG A 50 7.30 -10.03 1.27
CA ARG A 50 8.44 -10.85 1.71
C ARG A 50 9.53 -10.91 0.64
N GLY A 51 9.14 -11.08 -0.63
CA GLY A 51 10.09 -11.11 -1.75
C GLY A 51 10.81 -9.78 -1.99
N TRP A 52 10.20 -8.65 -1.62
CA TRP A 52 10.83 -7.31 -1.75
C TRP A 52 11.86 -7.03 -0.65
N LEU A 53 11.86 -7.83 0.43
CA LEU A 53 12.80 -7.72 1.54
C LEU A 53 14.10 -8.51 1.33
N ASP A 54 14.23 -9.33 0.27
CA ASP A 54 15.35 -10.26 0.08
C ASP A 54 16.61 -9.63 -0.51
N GLY A 55 16.58 -8.37 -0.89
CA GLY A 55 17.71 -7.71 -1.55
C GLY A 55 17.98 -8.20 -2.97
N LYS A 56 17.08 -8.98 -3.57
CA LYS A 56 17.15 -9.47 -4.95
C LYS A 56 15.98 -8.92 -5.74
N ALA A 57 16.25 -8.41 -6.92
CA ALA A 57 15.21 -7.94 -7.83
C ALA A 57 14.30 -9.12 -8.26
N ASN A 58 13.01 -8.85 -8.31
CA ASN A 58 12.02 -9.69 -8.96
C ASN A 58 11.20 -8.81 -9.92
N TYR A 59 9.88 -8.85 -9.91
CA TYR A 59 9.04 -7.91 -10.68
C TYR A 59 9.01 -6.48 -10.08
N PHE A 60 9.56 -6.28 -8.87
CA PHE A 60 9.83 -4.98 -8.26
C PHE A 60 11.28 -4.90 -7.80
N GLU A 61 11.83 -3.69 -7.80
CA GLU A 61 13.12 -3.44 -7.15
C GLU A 61 13.05 -3.78 -5.66
N PRO A 62 14.09 -4.41 -5.10
CA PRO A 62 14.12 -4.73 -3.69
C PRO A 62 14.13 -3.47 -2.84
N ILE A 63 13.59 -3.58 -1.63
CA ILE A 63 13.67 -2.50 -0.66
C ILE A 63 15.10 -2.43 -0.14
N PRO A 64 15.79 -1.29 -0.29
CA PRO A 64 17.16 -1.17 0.21
C PRO A 64 17.18 -1.11 1.74
N ILE A 65 18.29 -1.50 2.34
CA ILE A 65 18.51 -1.31 3.78
C ILE A 65 18.47 0.19 4.10
N GLY A 66 17.72 0.57 5.13
CA GLY A 66 17.37 1.96 5.46
C GLY A 66 16.19 2.52 4.69
N GLY A 67 15.73 1.83 3.64
CA GLY A 67 14.56 2.25 2.87
C GLY A 67 13.23 1.88 3.55
N PRO A 68 12.16 2.66 3.29
CA PRO A 68 10.85 2.38 3.85
C PRO A 68 10.25 1.12 3.27
N ILE A 69 9.59 0.35 4.12
CA ILE A 69 8.75 -0.76 3.67
C ILE A 69 7.61 -0.18 2.84
N ARG A 70 7.20 -0.88 1.79
CA ARG A 70 6.05 -0.50 0.96
C ARG A 70 5.06 -1.64 0.87
N GLY A 71 3.81 -1.28 0.67
CA GLY A 71 2.73 -2.24 0.48
C GLY A 71 1.46 -1.56 -0.02
N PRO A 72 0.49 -2.34 -0.53
CA PRO A 72 -0.81 -1.80 -0.85
C PRO A 72 -1.46 -1.17 0.39
N SER A 73 -2.04 0.00 0.23
CA SER A 73 -2.69 0.71 1.32
C SER A 73 -3.99 1.36 0.91
N VAL A 74 -4.89 1.52 1.88
CA VAL A 74 -6.03 2.42 1.81
C VAL A 74 -5.64 3.69 2.54
N ALA A 75 -5.76 4.82 1.87
CA ALA A 75 -5.36 6.12 2.39
C ALA A 75 -6.41 7.19 2.14
N ARG A 76 -6.31 8.29 2.89
CA ARG A 76 -7.13 9.50 2.68
C ARG A 76 -6.25 10.64 2.20
N VAL A 77 -6.69 11.34 1.17
CA VAL A 77 -6.03 12.55 0.69
C VAL A 77 -6.12 13.65 1.74
N VAL A 78 -4.98 14.18 2.17
CA VAL A 78 -4.85 15.28 3.14
C VAL A 78 -4.75 16.62 2.43
N SER A 79 -3.97 16.66 1.35
CA SER A 79 -3.88 17.81 0.45
C SER A 79 -3.47 17.33 -0.93
N SER A 80 -3.98 17.98 -1.97
CA SER A 80 -3.72 17.58 -3.36
C SER A 80 -3.35 18.78 -4.23
N ARG A 81 -2.39 18.53 -5.12
CA ARG A 81 -2.07 19.29 -6.31
C ARG A 81 -2.01 18.38 -7.54
N LEU A 82 -2.59 17.18 -7.40
CA LEU A 82 -2.76 16.19 -8.47
C LEU A 82 -4.17 16.32 -9.04
N GLU A 83 -4.29 16.49 -10.34
CA GLU A 83 -5.57 16.56 -11.04
C GLU A 83 -6.42 15.30 -10.79
N GLY A 84 -7.71 15.48 -10.59
CA GLY A 84 -8.67 14.39 -10.34
C GLY A 84 -8.74 13.92 -8.89
N PHE A 85 -7.91 14.44 -7.98
CA PHE A 85 -7.91 14.07 -6.56
C PHE A 85 -8.06 15.30 -5.67
N GLU A 86 -8.97 15.21 -4.70
CA GLU A 86 -9.28 16.28 -3.77
C GLU A 86 -9.06 15.87 -2.31
N THR A 87 -8.86 16.85 -1.44
CA THR A 87 -8.78 16.62 0.01
C THR A 87 -10.02 15.91 0.52
N GLY A 88 -9.82 14.81 1.24
CA GLY A 88 -10.89 13.95 1.76
C GLY A 88 -11.15 12.70 0.93
N ASP A 89 -10.71 12.65 -0.32
CA ASP A 89 -10.85 11.46 -1.15
C ASP A 89 -10.21 10.24 -0.48
N MET A 90 -10.88 9.10 -0.63
CA MET A 90 -10.33 7.81 -0.27
C MET A 90 -9.66 7.20 -1.49
N ILE A 91 -8.46 6.66 -1.30
CA ILE A 91 -7.68 6.06 -2.37
C ILE A 91 -7.10 4.71 -1.96
N PHE A 92 -6.81 3.90 -2.96
CA PHE A 92 -5.96 2.72 -2.87
C PHE A 92 -4.68 2.96 -3.68
N GLY A 93 -3.55 2.47 -3.21
CA GLY A 93 -2.28 2.60 -3.91
C GLY A 93 -1.16 1.87 -3.18
N LEU A 94 0.00 1.76 -3.84
CA LEU A 94 1.21 1.20 -3.25
C LEU A 94 1.98 2.34 -2.56
N HIS A 95 1.90 2.40 -1.24
CA HIS A 95 2.55 3.43 -0.43
C HIS A 95 3.59 2.84 0.53
N HIS A 96 4.40 3.71 1.12
CA HIS A 96 5.31 3.32 2.18
C HIS A 96 4.57 3.09 3.50
N TRP A 97 5.09 2.19 4.33
CA TRP A 97 4.57 1.98 5.69
C TRP A 97 4.96 3.16 6.57
N GLU A 98 4.20 4.20 6.46
CA GLU A 98 4.37 5.46 7.16
C GLU A 98 3.02 6.13 7.42
N ASP A 99 2.99 7.12 8.32
CA ASP A 99 1.72 7.82 8.59
C ASP A 99 1.23 8.60 7.37
N TYR A 100 2.15 9.25 6.63
CA TYR A 100 1.84 10.11 5.48
C TYR A 100 2.80 9.83 4.33
N SER A 101 2.26 9.57 3.15
CA SER A 101 3.02 9.36 1.92
C SER A 101 2.73 10.45 0.89
N LEU A 102 3.74 10.80 0.08
CA LEU A 102 3.50 11.47 -1.19
C LEU A 102 3.03 10.45 -2.23
N SER A 103 2.09 10.88 -3.05
CA SER A 103 1.52 10.07 -4.13
C SER A 103 1.35 10.95 -5.37
N ASP A 104 1.51 10.37 -6.56
CA ASP A 104 1.36 11.03 -7.85
C ASP A 104 0.71 10.09 -8.88
N ALA A 105 0.57 10.53 -10.12
CA ALA A 105 -0.04 9.74 -11.18
C ALA A 105 0.73 8.43 -11.52
N ASN A 106 2.00 8.29 -11.09
CA ASN A 106 2.82 7.10 -11.30
C ASN A 106 2.75 6.14 -10.11
N THR A 107 2.04 6.50 -9.04
CA THR A 107 1.86 5.62 -7.89
C THR A 107 1.19 4.32 -8.35
N VAL A 108 1.86 3.21 -8.13
CA VAL A 108 1.39 1.89 -8.57
C VAL A 108 0.05 1.57 -7.89
N LEU A 109 -0.90 1.01 -8.64
CA LEU A 109 -2.26 0.67 -8.20
C LEU A 109 -3.11 1.87 -7.76
N LEU A 110 -2.70 3.11 -8.06
CA LEU A 110 -3.47 4.28 -7.66
C LEU A 110 -4.88 4.23 -8.23
N SER A 111 -5.86 4.26 -7.34
CA SER A 111 -7.27 4.36 -7.68
C SER A 111 -8.04 5.12 -6.62
N LYS A 112 -9.04 5.89 -7.06
CA LYS A 112 -10.02 6.52 -6.15
C LYS A 112 -11.02 5.46 -5.71
N LEU A 113 -11.30 5.42 -4.41
CA LEU A 113 -12.29 4.54 -3.81
C LEU A 113 -13.61 5.31 -3.58
N SER A 114 -14.70 4.59 -3.75
CA SER A 114 -16.05 5.02 -3.31
C SER A 114 -16.53 4.03 -2.25
N PRO A 115 -16.11 4.20 -0.98
CA PRO A 115 -16.44 3.24 0.07
C PRO A 115 -17.94 3.18 0.32
N GLU A 116 -18.46 1.97 0.40
CA GLU A 116 -19.85 1.73 0.84
C GLU A 116 -19.99 2.07 2.33
N PRO A 117 -21.07 2.78 2.74
CA PRO A 117 -21.22 3.25 4.11
C PRO A 117 -21.19 2.16 5.18
N ASP A 118 -21.67 0.97 4.86
CA ASP A 118 -21.80 -0.15 5.80
C ASP A 118 -20.62 -1.12 5.76
N LEU A 119 -19.59 -0.86 4.92
CA LEU A 119 -18.41 -1.69 4.83
C LEU A 119 -17.20 -1.05 5.50
N PRO A 120 -16.52 -1.76 6.42
CA PRO A 120 -15.26 -1.29 6.98
C PRO A 120 -14.22 -1.01 5.90
N LEU A 121 -13.52 0.12 5.98
CA LEU A 121 -12.49 0.50 5.01
C LEU A 121 -11.38 -0.55 4.86
N SER A 122 -11.11 -1.36 5.89
CA SER A 122 -10.14 -2.45 5.83
C SER A 122 -10.48 -3.53 4.79
N TYR A 123 -11.73 -3.67 4.37
CA TYR A 123 -12.11 -4.59 3.30
C TYR A 123 -11.47 -4.22 1.96
N TYR A 124 -11.25 -2.92 1.71
CA TYR A 124 -10.61 -2.43 0.48
C TYR A 124 -9.10 -2.70 0.43
N SER A 125 -8.48 -3.05 1.56
CA SER A 125 -7.09 -3.55 1.60
C SER A 125 -6.99 -5.08 1.54
N GLY A 126 -8.10 -5.80 1.52
CA GLY A 126 -8.16 -7.27 1.54
C GLY A 126 -9.12 -7.84 0.52
N GLY A 127 -10.32 -8.27 0.96
CA GLY A 127 -11.33 -8.96 0.12
C GLY A 127 -11.86 -8.15 -1.06
N LEU A 128 -11.91 -6.82 -0.96
CA LEU A 128 -12.25 -5.92 -2.07
C LEU A 128 -11.00 -5.29 -2.71
N GLY A 129 -9.81 -5.66 -2.26
CA GLY A 129 -8.52 -5.23 -2.81
C GLY A 129 -7.95 -6.24 -3.78
N GLY A 130 -6.61 -6.16 -3.99
CA GLY A 130 -5.89 -6.98 -4.96
C GLY A 130 -6.03 -8.48 -4.75
N SER A 131 -5.97 -8.96 -3.51
CA SER A 131 -6.10 -10.39 -3.19
C SER A 131 -7.49 -10.93 -3.50
N GLY A 132 -8.55 -10.18 -3.14
CA GLY A 132 -9.91 -10.58 -3.44
C GLY A 132 -10.22 -10.55 -4.95
N HIS A 133 -9.72 -9.54 -5.67
CA HIS A 133 -9.82 -9.49 -7.13
C HIS A 133 -9.12 -10.67 -7.79
N THR A 134 -7.92 -11.02 -7.33
CA THR A 134 -7.18 -12.19 -7.83
C THR A 134 -7.96 -13.49 -7.59
N ALA A 135 -8.54 -13.65 -6.40
CA ALA A 135 -9.36 -14.81 -6.08
C ALA A 135 -10.62 -14.88 -6.96
N TYR A 136 -11.30 -13.74 -7.14
CA TYR A 136 -12.49 -13.66 -8.00
C TYR A 136 -12.18 -14.08 -9.43
N VAL A 137 -11.17 -13.49 -10.05
CA VAL A 137 -10.75 -13.84 -11.42
C VAL A 137 -10.33 -15.31 -11.50
N GLY A 138 -9.54 -15.79 -10.54
CA GLY A 138 -9.09 -17.18 -10.50
C GLY A 138 -10.23 -18.19 -10.41
N LEU A 139 -11.23 -17.92 -9.59
CA LEU A 139 -12.36 -18.82 -9.39
C LEU A 139 -13.40 -18.72 -10.52
N HIS A 140 -13.80 -17.50 -10.89
CA HIS A 140 -14.91 -17.30 -11.84
C HIS A 140 -14.45 -17.37 -13.30
N GLU A 141 -13.38 -16.64 -13.65
CA GLU A 141 -12.96 -16.53 -15.05
C GLU A 141 -12.08 -17.71 -15.50
N ILE A 142 -11.26 -18.24 -14.60
CA ILE A 142 -10.34 -19.33 -14.92
C ILE A 142 -10.88 -20.70 -14.45
N GLY A 143 -11.29 -20.77 -13.17
CA GLY A 143 -11.79 -22.00 -12.55
C GLY A 143 -13.21 -22.39 -12.97
N ASN A 144 -13.99 -21.41 -13.48
CA ASN A 144 -15.39 -21.60 -13.88
C ASN A 144 -16.22 -22.29 -12.79
N ILE A 145 -16.05 -21.83 -11.54
CA ILE A 145 -16.72 -22.36 -10.34
C ILE A 145 -18.25 -22.41 -10.51
N GLN A 146 -18.86 -23.50 -10.10
CA GLN A 146 -20.30 -23.71 -10.15
C GLN A 146 -20.90 -23.75 -8.75
N ALA A 147 -22.22 -23.61 -8.69
CA ALA A 147 -22.91 -23.72 -7.41
C ALA A 147 -22.77 -25.13 -6.84
N GLY A 148 -22.16 -25.24 -5.64
CA GLY A 148 -21.94 -26.50 -4.95
C GLY A 148 -20.49 -27.06 -5.03
N ASP A 149 -19.59 -26.36 -5.74
CA ASP A 149 -18.17 -26.70 -5.78
C ASP A 149 -17.46 -26.36 -4.45
#